data_5cf977db13a002e1a3259ce08a141137
#
_entry.id   5cf977db13a002e1a3259ce08a141137
#
_cell.length_a   1.000
_cell.length_b   1.000
_cell.length_c   1.000
_cell.angle_alpha   90.00
_cell.angle_beta   90.00
_cell.angle_gamma   90.00
#
_symmetry.space_group_name_H-M   'P 1'
#
loop_
_entity.id
_entity.type
_entity.pdbx_description
1 polymer ?
#
loop_
_entity_poly.entity_id
_entity_poly.type
_entity_poly.pdbx_seq_one_letter_code
_entity_poly.pdbx_strand_id
1 'polypeptide(L)'
;HCNSTYPTPFKDVNLSYLNRLRDISKGPVGYSGHERDIFVPIAAVTIGAKVIEKHFTLDKNLEGNDHIVSLLPSEFERMVKGINQVSLSLGAKTERELTQGELINRENLAKSLIAKNRISKGEIITFNMVDVVSPGLGIQPNRINELVGSIAKHDFNKGDFFFESDLSKSNKKIIIPKFDRPYGVPVRYHDFEKLALMGNLNFVEFHMSYNDLKIDVNKIFKVKYKYGFSVHAPELFDEDHILDLTSNDPEYLKTSKKYLQRTINITRDIVKYSTMKNDPILIVNVGGWSKSGFLNENEKLEKYKLLKESLAEIDHNGVEIAIQTMPPFPWHFGGQSFHNLFVDPYEIAKFCKESGYKVCLDISHSMMSANFFKKDFETEFYDIIYPYVNYLHI
;
A
#
# COMPACT_ATOMS: atom_id res chain seq x y z
N HIS A 1 -38.89 -11.37 11.87
CA HIS A 1 -39.78 -11.13 10.72
C HIS A 1 -39.82 -12.35 9.85
N CYS A 2 -41.04 -12.85 9.64
CA CYS A 2 -41.30 -14.08 8.89
C CYS A 2 -42.62 -13.97 8.13
N ASN A 3 -42.68 -14.49 6.92
CA ASN A 3 -43.89 -14.65 6.13
C ASN A 3 -44.23 -16.15 6.01
N SER A 4 -45.47 -16.56 6.38
CA SER A 4 -45.89 -17.97 6.39
C SER A 4 -46.44 -18.43 5.03
N THR A 5 -45.77 -18.06 3.93
CA THR A 5 -46.11 -18.46 2.56
C THR A 5 -44.92 -19.15 1.91
N TYR A 6 -45.11 -20.31 1.28
CA TYR A 6 -44.07 -21.20 0.78
C TYR A 6 -44.25 -21.49 -0.71
N PRO A 7 -43.50 -20.89 -1.64
CA PRO A 7 -42.53 -19.77 -1.42
C PRO A 7 -43.24 -18.43 -1.21
N THR A 8 -42.66 -17.55 -0.41
CA THR A 8 -43.10 -16.17 -0.30
C THR A 8 -42.76 -15.39 -1.57
N PRO A 9 -43.76 -14.76 -2.26
CA PRO A 9 -43.45 -13.84 -3.37
C PRO A 9 -42.63 -12.65 -2.88
N PHE A 10 -41.63 -12.20 -3.65
CA PHE A 10 -40.76 -11.10 -3.24
C PHE A 10 -41.51 -9.82 -2.88
N LYS A 11 -42.60 -9.49 -3.58
CA LYS A 11 -43.43 -8.31 -3.29
C LYS A 11 -44.11 -8.34 -1.91
N ASP A 12 -44.30 -9.53 -1.34
CA ASP A 12 -45.01 -9.76 -0.08
C ASP A 12 -44.05 -9.88 1.11
N VAL A 13 -42.73 -9.94 0.88
CA VAL A 13 -41.70 -10.06 1.92
C VAL A 13 -41.74 -8.89 2.90
N ASN A 14 -41.98 -7.67 2.39
CA ASN A 14 -42.03 -6.44 3.18
C ASN A 14 -40.87 -6.29 4.16
N LEU A 15 -39.63 -6.38 3.64
CA LEU A 15 -38.42 -6.43 4.44
C LEU A 15 -38.24 -5.19 5.35
N SER A 16 -38.77 -4.03 4.92
CA SER A 16 -38.73 -2.78 5.71
C SER A 16 -39.44 -2.89 7.07
N TYR A 17 -40.32 -3.92 7.26
CA TYR A 17 -40.98 -4.17 8.54
C TYR A 17 -39.99 -4.52 9.67
N LEU A 18 -38.77 -4.96 9.34
CA LEU A 18 -37.67 -5.13 10.30
C LEU A 18 -37.36 -3.85 11.08
N ASN A 19 -37.49 -2.68 10.45
CA ASN A 19 -37.28 -1.40 11.15
C ASN A 19 -38.31 -1.23 12.27
N ARG A 20 -39.59 -1.47 11.97
CA ARG A 20 -40.67 -1.38 12.99
C ARG A 20 -40.48 -2.40 14.11
N LEU A 21 -40.09 -3.64 13.79
CA LEU A 21 -39.79 -4.64 14.82
C LEU A 21 -38.65 -4.21 15.73
N ARG A 22 -37.63 -3.59 15.17
CA ARG A 22 -36.49 -3.10 15.90
C ARG A 22 -36.84 -1.93 16.85
N ASP A 23 -37.78 -1.06 16.42
CA ASP A 23 -38.25 0.06 17.24
C ASP A 23 -39.04 -0.39 18.48
N ILE A 24 -39.72 -1.53 18.40
CA ILE A 24 -40.55 -2.06 19.50
C ILE A 24 -39.85 -3.19 20.29
N SER A 25 -38.81 -3.82 19.74
CA SER A 25 -38.10 -4.92 20.39
C SER A 25 -37.10 -4.42 21.42
N LYS A 26 -37.01 -5.10 22.56
CA LYS A 26 -35.94 -4.89 23.58
C LYS A 26 -34.72 -5.77 23.31
N GLY A 27 -34.75 -6.63 22.29
CA GLY A 27 -33.68 -7.58 21.95
C GLY A 27 -33.36 -7.54 20.47
N PRO A 28 -32.46 -8.43 20.03
CA PRO A 28 -32.09 -8.56 18.62
C PRO A 28 -33.28 -8.95 17.77
N VAL A 29 -33.38 -8.41 16.56
CA VAL A 29 -34.41 -8.76 15.57
C VAL A 29 -33.73 -9.54 14.45
N GLY A 30 -34.40 -10.61 14.00
CA GLY A 30 -33.96 -11.49 12.93
C GLY A 30 -34.91 -11.53 11.76
N TYR A 31 -34.49 -12.17 10.69
CA TYR A 31 -35.25 -12.44 9.50
C TYR A 31 -35.29 -13.96 9.25
N SER A 32 -36.51 -14.52 9.09
CA SER A 32 -36.76 -15.91 8.71
C SER A 32 -37.37 -15.92 7.32
N GLY A 33 -36.61 -16.38 6.33
CA GLY A 33 -36.96 -16.23 4.91
C GLY A 33 -37.55 -17.51 4.28
N HIS A 34 -38.77 -17.40 3.71
CA HIS A 34 -39.43 -18.46 2.91
C HIS A 34 -39.49 -18.10 1.42
N GLU A 35 -38.88 -17.05 1.00
CA GLU A 35 -38.63 -16.73 -0.40
C GLU A 35 -37.52 -17.62 -0.98
N ARG A 36 -37.41 -17.67 -2.30
CA ARG A 36 -36.33 -18.37 -2.98
C ARG A 36 -35.05 -17.49 -3.00
N ASP A 37 -33.88 -18.16 -3.11
CA ASP A 37 -32.59 -17.54 -3.25
C ASP A 37 -32.02 -16.91 -1.94
N ILE A 38 -30.85 -16.31 -2.06
CA ILE A 38 -30.02 -15.83 -0.95
C ILE A 38 -30.03 -14.30 -0.78
N PHE A 39 -30.58 -13.55 -1.75
CA PHE A 39 -30.40 -12.09 -1.79
C PHE A 39 -31.22 -11.36 -0.72
N VAL A 40 -32.43 -11.82 -0.42
CA VAL A 40 -33.27 -11.19 0.60
C VAL A 40 -32.70 -11.37 2.01
N PRO A 41 -32.25 -12.57 2.43
CA PRO A 41 -31.54 -12.74 3.70
C PRO A 41 -30.32 -11.86 3.83
N ILE A 42 -29.50 -11.71 2.75
CA ILE A 42 -28.34 -10.81 2.75
C ILE A 42 -28.78 -9.35 2.91
N ALA A 43 -29.83 -8.93 2.20
CA ALA A 43 -30.38 -7.58 2.32
C ALA A 43 -30.94 -7.29 3.72
N ALA A 44 -31.50 -8.28 4.41
CA ALA A 44 -32.03 -8.14 5.77
C ALA A 44 -30.94 -7.68 6.75
N VAL A 45 -29.68 -8.11 6.55
CA VAL A 45 -28.53 -7.67 7.37
C VAL A 45 -28.29 -6.17 7.22
N THR A 46 -28.45 -5.61 6.02
CA THR A 46 -28.26 -4.15 5.79
C THR A 46 -29.31 -3.31 6.52
N ILE A 47 -30.50 -3.86 6.73
CA ILE A 47 -31.58 -3.22 7.49
C ILE A 47 -31.41 -3.45 9.00
N GLY A 48 -30.47 -4.28 9.42
CA GLY A 48 -30.09 -4.47 10.82
C GLY A 48 -30.57 -5.77 11.44
N ALA A 49 -30.98 -6.76 10.64
CA ALA A 49 -31.23 -8.12 11.15
C ALA A 49 -29.95 -8.67 11.79
N LYS A 50 -30.08 -9.23 12.98
CA LYS A 50 -28.98 -9.84 13.77
C LYS A 50 -28.97 -11.36 13.70
N VAL A 51 -30.05 -11.93 13.28
CA VAL A 51 -30.24 -13.38 13.09
C VAL A 51 -30.84 -13.60 11.73
N ILE A 52 -30.30 -14.54 10.98
CA ILE A 52 -30.88 -15.01 9.71
C ILE A 52 -31.21 -16.48 9.85
N GLU A 53 -32.47 -16.82 9.55
CA GLU A 53 -32.96 -18.19 9.49
C GLU A 53 -33.40 -18.51 8.06
N LYS A 54 -33.00 -19.66 7.57
CA LYS A 54 -33.35 -20.15 6.24
C LYS A 54 -33.47 -21.66 6.23
N HIS A 55 -34.50 -22.19 5.56
CA HIS A 55 -34.66 -23.61 5.33
C HIS A 55 -33.46 -24.19 4.58
N PHE A 56 -33.10 -25.43 4.92
CA PHE A 56 -31.96 -26.16 4.38
C PHE A 56 -32.36 -27.51 3.85
N THR A 57 -31.87 -27.94 2.70
CA THR A 57 -32.10 -29.25 2.11
C THR A 57 -30.89 -29.77 1.36
N LEU A 58 -30.80 -31.08 1.22
CA LEU A 58 -29.79 -31.70 0.34
C LEU A 58 -30.29 -31.85 -1.11
N ASP A 59 -31.62 -31.88 -1.33
CA ASP A 59 -32.21 -31.91 -2.65
C ASP A 59 -33.55 -31.14 -2.63
N LYS A 60 -33.71 -30.19 -3.55
CA LYS A 60 -34.92 -29.37 -3.69
C LYS A 60 -36.11 -30.11 -4.33
N ASN A 61 -35.87 -31.29 -4.88
CA ASN A 61 -36.90 -32.13 -5.52
C ASN A 61 -37.55 -33.16 -4.57
N LEU A 62 -37.10 -33.15 -3.31
CA LEU A 62 -37.76 -34.02 -2.30
C LEU A 62 -39.21 -33.61 -2.07
N GLU A 63 -40.02 -34.56 -1.65
CA GLU A 63 -41.41 -34.33 -1.37
C GLU A 63 -41.60 -33.41 -0.15
N GLY A 64 -42.38 -32.34 -0.33
CA GLY A 64 -42.67 -31.35 0.70
C GLY A 64 -42.40 -29.90 0.26
N ASN A 65 -43.25 -28.98 0.71
CA ASN A 65 -43.21 -27.57 0.30
C ASN A 65 -41.94 -26.84 0.77
N ASP A 66 -41.33 -27.29 1.87
CA ASP A 66 -40.15 -26.66 2.46
C ASP A 66 -38.91 -26.83 1.59
N HIS A 67 -38.79 -27.92 0.84
CA HIS A 67 -37.65 -28.18 -0.01
C HIS A 67 -37.48 -27.14 -1.13
N ILE A 68 -38.57 -26.60 -1.65
CA ILE A 68 -38.58 -25.61 -2.74
C ILE A 68 -38.00 -24.25 -2.28
N VAL A 69 -38.17 -23.89 -1.01
CA VAL A 69 -37.70 -22.64 -0.42
C VAL A 69 -36.37 -22.80 0.30
N SER A 70 -35.92 -24.04 0.45
CA SER A 70 -34.66 -24.38 1.12
C SER A 70 -33.44 -24.05 0.29
N LEU A 71 -32.34 -23.81 0.96
CA LEU A 71 -31.02 -23.67 0.33
C LEU A 71 -30.28 -25.01 0.34
N LEU A 72 -29.58 -25.29 -0.75
CA LEU A 72 -28.60 -26.36 -0.81
C LEU A 72 -27.34 -25.96 -0.01
N PRO A 73 -26.45 -26.90 0.40
CA PRO A 73 -25.25 -26.61 1.13
C PRO A 73 -24.40 -25.50 0.50
N SER A 74 -24.18 -25.56 -0.81
CA SER A 74 -23.40 -24.54 -1.55
C SER A 74 -24.08 -23.18 -1.61
N GLU A 75 -25.41 -23.14 -1.67
CA GLU A 75 -26.17 -21.89 -1.64
C GLU A 75 -26.14 -21.27 -0.25
N PHE A 76 -26.20 -22.09 0.80
CA PHE A 76 -26.14 -21.66 2.19
C PHE A 76 -24.75 -21.08 2.49
N GLU A 77 -23.69 -21.75 2.04
CA GLU A 77 -22.32 -21.25 2.13
C GLU A 77 -22.16 -19.87 1.45
N ARG A 78 -22.70 -19.72 0.23
CA ARG A 78 -22.70 -18.44 -0.48
C ARG A 78 -23.47 -17.36 0.26
N MET A 79 -24.62 -17.71 0.87
CA MET A 79 -25.40 -16.77 1.69
C MET A 79 -24.58 -16.30 2.90
N VAL A 80 -23.95 -17.20 3.65
CA VAL A 80 -23.13 -16.88 4.81
C VAL A 80 -21.96 -15.99 4.41
N LYS A 81 -21.25 -16.33 3.32
CA LYS A 81 -20.17 -15.51 2.78
C LYS A 81 -20.66 -14.11 2.39
N GLY A 82 -21.80 -14.01 1.72
CA GLY A 82 -22.41 -12.73 1.36
C GLY A 82 -22.81 -11.89 2.58
N ILE A 83 -23.39 -12.51 3.60
CA ILE A 83 -23.75 -11.86 4.87
C ILE A 83 -22.50 -11.27 5.54
N ASN A 84 -21.42 -12.05 5.63
CA ASN A 84 -20.16 -11.60 6.22
C ASN A 84 -19.54 -10.42 5.45
N GLN A 85 -19.50 -10.49 4.11
CA GLN A 85 -19.00 -9.41 3.26
C GLN A 85 -19.82 -8.13 3.43
N VAL A 86 -21.14 -8.23 3.40
CA VAL A 86 -22.04 -7.08 3.58
C VAL A 86 -21.90 -6.51 4.98
N SER A 87 -21.86 -7.35 6.02
CA SER A 87 -21.70 -6.92 7.41
C SER A 87 -20.41 -6.12 7.61
N LEU A 88 -19.30 -6.57 7.04
CA LEU A 88 -18.03 -5.84 7.06
C LEU A 88 -18.11 -4.52 6.28
N SER A 89 -18.83 -4.53 5.15
CA SER A 89 -18.96 -3.36 4.28
C SER A 89 -19.84 -2.24 4.85
N LEU A 90 -20.70 -2.54 5.82
CA LEU A 90 -21.58 -1.54 6.44
C LEU A 90 -20.79 -0.49 7.24
N GLY A 91 -19.63 -0.85 7.78
CA GLY A 91 -18.79 0.07 8.54
C GLY A 91 -19.50 0.64 9.78
N ALA A 92 -19.06 1.82 10.21
CA ALA A 92 -19.64 2.58 11.32
C ALA A 92 -20.45 3.77 10.80
N LYS A 93 -21.42 4.26 11.60
CA LYS A 93 -22.21 5.48 11.29
C LYS A 93 -21.48 6.78 11.63
N THR A 94 -20.17 6.75 11.70
CA THR A 94 -19.30 7.91 11.91
C THR A 94 -18.92 8.55 10.57
N GLU A 95 -18.30 9.72 10.59
CA GLU A 95 -17.67 10.29 9.40
C GLU A 95 -16.68 9.30 8.81
N ARG A 96 -16.71 9.18 7.49
CA ARG A 96 -15.83 8.25 6.77
C ARG A 96 -14.42 8.84 6.71
N GLU A 97 -13.46 8.15 7.29
CA GLU A 97 -12.06 8.45 7.10
C GLU A 97 -11.55 7.92 5.76
N LEU A 98 -10.60 8.64 5.16
CA LEU A 98 -9.95 8.16 3.96
C LEU A 98 -9.03 6.97 4.32
N THR A 99 -9.18 5.90 3.58
CA THR A 99 -8.27 4.75 3.71
C THR A 99 -6.89 5.10 3.16
N GLN A 100 -5.88 4.38 3.60
CA GLN A 100 -4.52 4.58 3.12
C GLN A 100 -4.40 4.43 1.59
N GLY A 101 -5.08 3.43 1.01
CA GLY A 101 -5.11 3.28 -0.45
C GLY A 101 -5.72 4.48 -1.17
N GLU A 102 -6.73 5.12 -0.58
CA GLU A 102 -7.32 6.35 -1.12
C GLU A 102 -6.35 7.54 -1.01
N LEU A 103 -5.59 7.63 0.10
CA LEU A 103 -4.58 8.68 0.27
C LEU A 103 -3.47 8.55 -0.77
N ILE A 104 -2.97 7.35 -1.02
CA ILE A 104 -1.96 7.06 -2.04
C ILE A 104 -2.49 7.34 -3.46
N ASN A 105 -3.71 6.87 -3.74
CA ASN A 105 -4.35 7.19 -5.01
C ASN A 105 -4.56 8.69 -5.20
N ARG A 106 -4.79 9.42 -4.10
CA ARG A 106 -4.88 10.88 -4.15
C ARG A 106 -3.57 11.53 -4.57
N GLU A 107 -2.43 11.07 -4.09
CA GLU A 107 -1.12 11.56 -4.52
C GLU A 107 -0.87 11.30 -6.01
N ASN A 108 -1.23 10.12 -6.51
CA ASN A 108 -0.92 9.71 -7.86
C ASN A 108 -1.96 10.17 -8.90
N LEU A 109 -3.25 10.09 -8.57
CA LEU A 109 -4.36 10.29 -9.50
C LEU A 109 -5.06 11.64 -9.34
N ALA A 110 -4.95 12.28 -8.17
CA ALA A 110 -5.54 13.60 -8.00
C ALA A 110 -4.82 14.65 -8.85
N LYS A 111 -5.39 15.83 -8.87
CA LYS A 111 -4.85 16.95 -9.65
C LYS A 111 -4.27 18.00 -8.73
N SER A 112 -3.27 18.72 -9.24
CA SER A 112 -2.61 19.84 -8.60
C SER A 112 -2.70 21.09 -9.46
N LEU A 113 -2.59 22.23 -8.80
CA LEU A 113 -2.39 23.51 -9.47
C LEU A 113 -0.93 23.63 -9.89
N ILE A 114 -0.70 24.05 -11.14
CA ILE A 114 0.62 24.32 -11.72
C ILE A 114 0.68 25.69 -12.38
N ALA A 115 1.87 26.23 -12.53
CA ALA A 115 2.11 27.41 -13.33
C ALA A 115 1.92 27.09 -14.82
N LYS A 116 0.97 27.75 -15.47
CA LYS A 116 0.66 27.60 -16.90
C LYS A 116 1.74 28.21 -17.78
N ASN A 117 2.33 29.30 -17.32
CA ASN A 117 3.40 30.04 -17.96
C ASN A 117 4.45 30.40 -16.90
N ARG A 118 5.55 31.04 -17.31
CA ARG A 118 6.51 31.60 -16.37
C ARG A 118 5.85 32.71 -15.54
N ILE A 119 6.07 32.69 -14.23
CA ILE A 119 5.61 33.70 -13.27
C ILE A 119 6.84 34.19 -12.52
N SER A 120 7.09 35.50 -12.52
CA SER A 120 8.25 36.09 -11.85
C SER A 120 7.98 36.32 -10.37
N LYS A 121 9.03 36.23 -9.56
CA LYS A 121 8.96 36.60 -8.15
C LYS A 121 8.40 38.01 -7.97
N GLY A 122 7.42 38.18 -7.10
CA GLY A 122 6.74 39.46 -6.86
C GLY A 122 5.53 39.72 -7.74
N GLU A 123 5.28 38.89 -8.75
CA GLU A 123 4.11 39.01 -9.62
C GLU A 123 2.84 38.48 -8.91
N ILE A 124 1.71 39.14 -9.17
CA ILE A 124 0.40 38.68 -8.62
C ILE A 124 -0.10 37.51 -9.45
N ILE A 125 -0.32 36.37 -8.81
CA ILE A 125 -0.82 35.15 -9.46
C ILE A 125 -2.29 35.35 -9.84
N THR A 126 -2.61 35.18 -11.12
CA THR A 126 -3.98 35.31 -11.64
C THR A 126 -4.49 33.95 -12.15
N PHE A 127 -5.82 33.81 -12.32
CA PHE A 127 -6.42 32.57 -12.85
C PHE A 127 -5.82 32.14 -14.19
N ASN A 128 -5.47 33.07 -15.07
CA ASN A 128 -4.91 32.77 -16.38
C ASN A 128 -3.48 32.21 -16.32
N MET A 129 -2.80 32.34 -15.19
CA MET A 129 -1.44 31.85 -14.94
C MET A 129 -1.43 30.44 -14.33
N VAL A 130 -2.61 29.89 -13.99
CA VAL A 130 -2.74 28.60 -13.31
C VAL A 130 -3.39 27.59 -14.24
N ASP A 131 -2.88 26.36 -14.21
CA ASP A 131 -3.45 25.20 -14.87
C ASP A 131 -3.60 24.04 -13.89
N VAL A 132 -4.28 22.97 -14.30
CA VAL A 132 -4.63 21.83 -13.46
C VAL A 132 -4.20 20.54 -14.12
N VAL A 133 -3.25 19.84 -13.50
CA VAL A 133 -2.72 18.57 -14.02
C VAL A 133 -2.61 17.51 -12.92
N SER A 134 -2.55 16.25 -13.30
CA SER A 134 -2.08 15.17 -12.44
C SER A 134 -0.53 15.11 -12.46
N PRO A 135 0.12 14.66 -11.40
CA PRO A 135 -0.39 14.05 -10.16
C PRO A 135 -0.76 15.05 -9.06
N GLY A 136 -1.30 14.54 -7.94
CA GLY A 136 -1.74 15.30 -6.77
C GLY A 136 -0.61 15.71 -5.81
N LEU A 137 0.52 16.18 -6.32
CA LEU A 137 1.71 16.52 -5.52
C LEU A 137 1.68 17.93 -4.93
N GLY A 138 0.91 18.83 -5.50
CA GLY A 138 0.81 20.23 -5.08
C GLY A 138 -0.56 20.60 -4.49
N ILE A 139 -0.83 21.90 -4.43
CA ILE A 139 -2.12 22.44 -3.98
C ILE A 139 -3.23 21.89 -4.86
N GLN A 140 -4.31 21.42 -4.23
CA GLN A 140 -5.45 20.86 -4.96
C GLN A 140 -6.29 21.93 -5.66
N PRO A 141 -6.95 21.62 -6.80
CA PRO A 141 -7.72 22.58 -7.59
C PRO A 141 -8.85 23.29 -6.84
N ASN A 142 -9.48 22.64 -5.85
CA ASN A 142 -10.53 23.24 -5.03
C ASN A 142 -10.04 24.41 -4.17
N ARG A 143 -8.73 24.59 -4.04
CA ARG A 143 -8.07 25.64 -3.27
C ARG A 143 -7.50 26.77 -4.14
N ILE A 144 -7.84 26.81 -5.41
CA ILE A 144 -7.34 27.84 -6.37
C ILE A 144 -7.60 29.27 -5.87
N ASN A 145 -8.70 29.49 -5.17
CA ASN A 145 -9.05 30.82 -4.62
C ASN A 145 -8.10 31.29 -3.50
N GLU A 146 -7.35 30.37 -2.86
CA GLU A 146 -6.32 30.73 -1.89
C GLU A 146 -5.02 31.16 -2.57
N LEU A 147 -4.76 30.65 -3.78
CA LEU A 147 -3.56 30.94 -4.56
C LEU A 147 -3.72 32.22 -5.40
N VAL A 148 -4.86 32.38 -6.07
CA VAL A 148 -5.11 33.53 -6.92
C VAL A 148 -5.23 34.81 -6.10
N GLY A 149 -4.52 35.85 -6.53
CA GLY A 149 -4.39 37.11 -5.81
C GLY A 149 -3.22 37.15 -4.84
N SER A 150 -2.53 36.02 -4.61
CA SER A 150 -1.28 35.99 -3.84
C SER A 150 -0.09 36.49 -4.68
N ILE A 151 1.00 36.88 -4.01
CA ILE A 151 2.24 37.31 -4.63
C ILE A 151 3.19 36.12 -4.75
N ALA A 152 3.73 35.87 -5.95
CA ALA A 152 4.72 34.83 -6.18
C ALA A 152 5.97 35.08 -5.34
N LYS A 153 6.34 34.11 -4.50
CA LYS A 153 7.49 34.21 -3.57
C LYS A 153 8.83 33.92 -4.23
N HIS A 154 8.81 33.20 -5.32
CA HIS A 154 9.95 32.85 -6.16
C HIS A 154 9.49 32.80 -7.63
N ASP A 155 10.44 32.63 -8.54
CA ASP A 155 10.11 32.40 -9.94
C ASP A 155 9.50 31.00 -10.11
N PHE A 156 8.44 30.89 -10.90
CA PHE A 156 7.87 29.65 -11.36
C PHE A 156 8.10 29.51 -12.88
N ASN A 157 8.53 28.35 -13.30
CA ASN A 157 8.54 27.99 -14.70
C ASN A 157 7.21 27.33 -15.09
N LYS A 158 6.92 27.29 -16.39
CA LYS A 158 5.77 26.53 -16.86
C LYS A 158 5.83 25.07 -16.41
N GLY A 159 4.78 24.60 -15.76
CA GLY A 159 4.66 23.23 -15.23
C GLY A 159 5.07 23.07 -13.77
N ASP A 160 5.66 24.09 -13.13
CA ASP A 160 5.99 24.03 -11.70
C ASP A 160 4.72 23.93 -10.85
N PHE A 161 4.74 23.05 -9.85
CA PHE A 161 3.64 22.89 -8.90
C PHE A 161 3.60 24.03 -7.90
N PHE A 162 2.40 24.44 -7.49
CA PHE A 162 2.21 25.29 -6.33
C PHE A 162 2.06 24.42 -5.08
N PHE A 163 2.77 24.80 -4.00
CA PHE A 163 2.79 24.08 -2.72
C PHE A 163 2.23 24.94 -1.59
N GLU A 164 1.96 24.32 -0.43
CA GLU A 164 1.50 25.02 0.78
C GLU A 164 2.43 26.15 1.20
N SER A 165 3.72 26.01 0.98
CA SER A 165 4.73 27.06 1.22
C SER A 165 4.46 28.33 0.42
N ASP A 166 3.79 28.22 -0.73
CA ASP A 166 3.48 29.37 -1.58
C ASP A 166 2.28 30.17 -1.04
N LEU A 167 1.37 29.50 -0.32
CA LEU A 167 0.23 30.13 0.34
C LEU A 167 0.60 30.77 1.68
N SER A 168 1.60 30.23 2.39
CA SER A 168 1.94 30.67 3.75
C SER A 168 2.52 32.08 3.77
N LYS A 169 2.05 32.94 4.70
CA LYS A 169 2.61 34.28 4.92
C LYS A 169 3.97 34.29 5.64
N SER A 170 4.54 33.14 5.98
CA SER A 170 5.79 33.06 6.74
C SER A 170 6.96 32.65 5.85
N ASN A 171 7.97 33.50 5.78
CA ASN A 171 9.33 33.13 5.33
C ASN A 171 9.99 32.27 6.43
N LYS A 172 9.61 31.02 6.58
CA LYS A 172 10.39 30.10 7.42
C LYS A 172 11.74 29.88 6.76
N LYS A 173 12.81 30.35 7.39
CA LYS A 173 14.16 29.93 7.02
C LYS A 173 14.21 28.41 7.07
N ILE A 174 14.59 27.77 5.97
CA ILE A 174 14.88 26.34 5.95
C ILE A 174 16.09 26.15 6.89
N ILE A 175 15.82 25.59 8.06
CA ILE A 175 16.88 25.16 8.98
C ILE A 175 17.27 23.77 8.50
N ILE A 176 18.48 23.62 7.97
CA ILE A 176 19.03 22.32 7.63
C ILE A 176 19.39 21.64 8.96
N PRO A 177 18.70 20.57 9.36
CA PRO A 177 19.00 19.89 10.61
C PRO A 177 20.39 19.23 10.52
N LYS A 178 21.11 19.22 11.64
CA LYS A 178 22.30 18.39 11.81
C LYS A 178 21.92 17.17 12.60
N PHE A 179 22.17 16.01 12.04
CA PHE A 179 21.98 14.74 12.73
C PHE A 179 23.33 14.14 13.11
N ASP A 180 23.39 13.47 14.24
CA ASP A 180 24.60 12.77 14.72
C ASP A 180 24.82 11.43 13.98
N ARG A 181 23.76 10.91 13.34
CA ARG A 181 23.81 9.68 12.55
C ARG A 181 23.81 10.01 11.04
N PRO A 182 24.43 9.16 10.21
CA PRO A 182 24.35 9.30 8.77
C PRO A 182 22.89 9.34 8.30
N TYR A 183 22.57 10.32 7.46
CA TYR A 183 21.25 10.45 6.86
C TYR A 183 21.36 10.82 5.38
N GLY A 184 20.34 10.44 4.65
CA GLY A 184 20.17 10.71 3.24
C GLY A 184 18.72 11.06 2.89
N VAL A 185 18.47 11.29 1.63
CA VAL A 185 17.14 11.56 1.09
C VAL A 185 16.90 10.73 -0.17
N PRO A 186 15.65 10.34 -0.44
CA PRO A 186 15.30 9.69 -1.68
C PRO A 186 15.46 10.66 -2.86
N VAL A 187 16.06 10.16 -3.95
CA VAL A 187 16.35 10.94 -5.15
C VAL A 187 16.04 10.15 -6.42
N ARG A 188 16.04 10.87 -7.54
CA ARG A 188 16.02 10.33 -8.90
C ARG A 188 17.25 10.79 -9.66
N TYR A 189 17.52 10.21 -10.83
CA TYR A 189 18.65 10.62 -11.67
C TYR A 189 18.61 12.09 -12.09
N HIS A 190 17.46 12.71 -12.16
CA HIS A 190 17.30 14.09 -12.62
C HIS A 190 17.45 15.15 -11.51
N ASP A 191 17.40 14.78 -10.24
CA ASP A 191 17.34 15.72 -9.12
C ASP A 191 18.40 15.47 -8.02
N PHE A 192 19.12 14.33 -8.04
CA PHE A 192 20.02 13.94 -6.95
C PHE A 192 21.12 14.98 -6.66
N GLU A 193 21.72 15.59 -7.69
CA GLU A 193 22.75 16.61 -7.50
C GLU A 193 22.18 17.84 -6.79
N LYS A 194 21.01 18.30 -7.23
CA LYS A 194 20.32 19.46 -6.62
C LYS A 194 19.95 19.18 -5.16
N LEU A 195 19.37 18.02 -4.87
CA LEU A 195 18.97 17.66 -3.52
C LEU A 195 20.17 17.43 -2.61
N ALA A 196 21.24 16.82 -3.11
CA ALA A 196 22.48 16.64 -2.35
C ALA A 196 23.14 17.98 -1.94
N LEU A 197 22.97 19.04 -2.75
CA LEU A 197 23.48 20.38 -2.43
C LEU A 197 22.61 21.14 -1.42
N MET A 198 21.33 20.74 -1.26
CA MET A 198 20.40 21.42 -0.34
C MET A 198 20.57 20.99 1.12
N GLY A 199 21.34 19.94 1.40
CA GLY A 199 21.53 19.39 2.73
C GLY A 199 22.99 18.98 2.98
N ASN A 200 23.32 18.69 4.23
CA ASN A 200 24.58 18.08 4.62
C ASN A 200 24.43 16.56 4.66
N LEU A 201 24.10 15.98 3.49
CA LEU A 201 23.78 14.56 3.36
C LEU A 201 25.03 13.69 3.42
N ASN A 202 24.93 12.53 4.06
CA ASN A 202 25.96 11.50 4.06
C ASN A 202 25.83 10.58 2.85
N PHE A 203 24.60 10.38 2.37
CA PHE A 203 24.30 9.59 1.19
C PHE A 203 23.01 10.09 0.50
N VAL A 204 22.76 9.59 -0.70
CA VAL A 204 21.47 9.72 -1.39
C VAL A 204 20.96 8.31 -1.73
N GLU A 205 19.64 8.14 -1.71
CA GLU A 205 18.99 6.90 -2.05
C GLU A 205 18.26 7.01 -3.38
N PHE A 206 18.73 6.29 -4.39
CA PHE A 206 18.08 6.25 -5.68
C PHE A 206 16.83 5.36 -5.64
N HIS A 207 15.65 5.96 -5.58
CA HIS A 207 14.38 5.26 -5.78
C HIS A 207 14.21 4.94 -7.26
N MET A 208 14.57 3.73 -7.67
CA MET A 208 14.55 3.33 -9.07
C MET A 208 13.13 3.04 -9.56
N SER A 209 12.83 3.51 -10.77
CA SER A 209 11.76 2.97 -11.59
C SER A 209 12.35 1.93 -12.56
N TYR A 210 11.48 1.12 -13.16
CA TYR A 210 11.93 0.18 -14.18
C TYR A 210 12.66 0.87 -15.35
N ASN A 211 12.22 2.07 -15.74
CA ASN A 211 12.85 2.82 -16.82
C ASN A 211 14.25 3.30 -16.46
N ASP A 212 14.53 3.57 -15.17
CA ASP A 212 15.87 3.95 -14.71
C ASP A 212 16.87 2.82 -14.93
N LEU A 213 16.43 1.57 -14.86
CA LEU A 213 17.26 0.40 -15.14
C LEU A 213 17.68 0.27 -16.62
N LYS A 214 17.06 1.02 -17.54
CA LYS A 214 17.39 1.02 -18.97
C LYS A 214 18.42 2.10 -19.31
N ILE A 215 18.71 3.01 -18.38
CA ILE A 215 19.58 4.16 -18.60
C ILE A 215 21.03 3.74 -18.40
N ASP A 216 21.91 4.13 -19.31
CA ASP A 216 23.35 4.01 -19.13
C ASP A 216 23.81 5.00 -18.05
N VAL A 217 24.25 4.49 -16.91
CA VAL A 217 24.68 5.29 -15.76
C VAL A 217 25.83 6.24 -16.10
N ASN A 218 26.69 5.91 -17.08
CA ASN A 218 27.76 6.79 -17.53
C ASN A 218 27.23 8.08 -18.19
N LYS A 219 25.99 8.08 -18.64
CA LYS A 219 25.35 9.31 -19.19
C LYS A 219 24.87 10.24 -18.07
N ILE A 220 24.58 9.69 -16.91
CA ILE A 220 24.09 10.43 -15.73
C ILE A 220 25.26 10.94 -14.90
N PHE A 221 26.14 10.03 -14.49
CA PHE A 221 27.24 10.37 -13.59
C PHE A 221 28.48 10.80 -14.39
N LYS A 222 28.98 12.02 -14.13
CA LYS A 222 30.13 12.60 -14.84
C LYS A 222 31.37 12.76 -13.98
N VAL A 223 31.20 12.77 -12.67
CA VAL A 223 32.24 12.98 -11.67
C VAL A 223 32.07 12.01 -10.51
N LYS A 224 33.04 11.94 -9.62
CA LYS A 224 32.91 11.22 -8.35
C LYS A 224 32.33 12.16 -7.27
N TYR A 225 31.40 11.63 -6.50
CA TYR A 225 30.67 12.34 -5.44
C TYR A 225 31.23 11.96 -4.06
N LYS A 226 31.23 12.94 -3.13
CA LYS A 226 31.76 12.76 -1.76
C LYS A 226 30.75 12.13 -0.78
N TYR A 227 29.56 11.79 -1.23
CA TYR A 227 28.50 11.14 -0.44
C TYR A 227 28.25 9.71 -0.95
N GLY A 228 27.68 8.89 -0.08
CA GLY A 228 27.34 7.50 -0.39
C GLY A 228 26.13 7.39 -1.30
N PHE A 229 25.98 6.20 -1.87
CA PHE A 229 24.81 5.83 -2.67
C PHE A 229 24.17 4.58 -2.10
N SER A 230 22.86 4.61 -1.91
CA SER A 230 22.01 3.46 -1.72
C SER A 230 20.96 3.41 -2.85
N VAL A 231 20.35 2.29 -3.03
CA VAL A 231 19.35 2.09 -4.09
C VAL A 231 18.12 1.40 -3.51
N HIS A 232 16.95 1.93 -3.82
CA HIS A 232 15.68 1.24 -3.62
C HIS A 232 15.28 0.59 -4.93
N ALA A 233 15.13 -0.73 -4.93
CA ALA A 233 14.74 -1.49 -6.12
C ALA A 233 13.35 -1.06 -6.61
N PRO A 234 13.07 -1.10 -7.93
CA PRO A 234 11.72 -0.97 -8.41
C PRO A 234 10.81 -2.04 -7.82
N GLU A 235 9.58 -1.67 -7.48
CA GLU A 235 8.53 -2.63 -7.12
C GLU A 235 7.81 -3.13 -8.36
N LEU A 236 7.60 -2.24 -9.35
CA LEU A 236 6.95 -2.52 -10.61
C LEU A 236 7.95 -2.48 -11.76
N PHE A 237 7.95 -3.53 -12.57
CA PHE A 237 8.79 -3.70 -13.76
C PHE A 237 7.96 -3.69 -15.06
N ASP A 238 8.58 -4.09 -16.17
CA ASP A 238 7.93 -4.15 -17.48
C ASP A 238 6.73 -5.11 -17.47
N GLU A 239 5.74 -4.83 -18.31
CA GLU A 239 4.52 -5.65 -18.44
C GLU A 239 3.81 -5.87 -17.09
N ASP A 240 3.80 -4.84 -16.23
CA ASP A 240 3.17 -4.86 -14.90
C ASP A 240 3.70 -5.97 -13.96
N HIS A 241 4.92 -6.46 -14.21
CA HIS A 241 5.56 -7.46 -13.37
C HIS A 241 5.96 -6.85 -12.01
N ILE A 242 5.43 -7.40 -10.94
CA ILE A 242 5.81 -7.03 -9.58
C ILE A 242 6.84 -8.02 -9.06
N LEU A 243 7.91 -7.51 -8.43
CA LEU A 243 8.96 -8.36 -7.90
C LEU A 243 8.41 -9.32 -6.84
N ASP A 244 8.49 -10.62 -7.10
CA ASP A 244 8.13 -11.67 -6.14
C ASP A 244 9.13 -12.83 -6.22
N LEU A 245 10.03 -12.88 -5.24
CA LEU A 245 11.04 -13.93 -5.10
C LEU A 245 10.47 -15.21 -4.47
N THR A 246 9.17 -15.21 -4.19
CA THR A 246 8.46 -16.33 -3.56
C THR A 246 7.32 -16.87 -4.41
N SER A 247 7.26 -16.49 -5.68
CA SER A 247 6.24 -16.97 -6.59
C SER A 247 6.32 -18.49 -6.80
N ASN A 248 5.17 -19.16 -6.76
CA ASN A 248 5.08 -20.60 -7.08
C ASN A 248 5.09 -20.86 -8.59
N ASP A 249 4.96 -19.81 -9.41
CA ASP A 249 5.13 -19.89 -10.86
C ASP A 249 6.63 -19.79 -11.19
N PRO A 250 7.25 -20.86 -11.76
CA PRO A 250 8.69 -20.88 -12.03
C PRO A 250 9.15 -19.81 -13.02
N GLU A 251 8.35 -19.49 -14.05
CA GLU A 251 8.74 -18.46 -15.03
C GLU A 251 8.61 -17.06 -14.47
N TYR A 252 7.58 -16.82 -13.63
CA TYR A 252 7.44 -15.57 -12.90
C TYR A 252 8.59 -15.36 -11.92
N LEU A 253 8.95 -16.40 -11.15
CA LEU A 253 10.08 -16.39 -10.22
C LEU A 253 11.40 -16.11 -10.91
N LYS A 254 11.65 -16.79 -12.03
CA LYS A 254 12.85 -16.60 -12.86
C LYS A 254 12.96 -15.16 -13.38
N THR A 255 11.84 -14.57 -13.78
CA THR A 255 11.76 -13.16 -14.22
C THR A 255 12.06 -12.22 -13.07
N SER A 256 11.50 -12.45 -11.89
CA SER A 256 11.79 -11.68 -10.67
C SER A 256 13.28 -11.72 -10.30
N LYS A 257 13.90 -12.90 -10.31
CA LYS A 257 15.35 -13.06 -10.07
C LYS A 257 16.18 -12.26 -11.10
N LYS A 258 15.82 -12.33 -12.39
CA LYS A 258 16.49 -11.59 -13.46
C LYS A 258 16.41 -10.08 -13.24
N TYR A 259 15.26 -9.56 -12.83
CA TYR A 259 15.07 -8.13 -12.54
C TYR A 259 15.86 -7.67 -11.33
N LEU A 260 15.87 -8.46 -10.27
CA LEU A 260 16.69 -8.13 -9.08
C LEU A 260 18.18 -8.17 -9.42
N GLN A 261 18.66 -9.20 -10.16
CA GLN A 261 20.05 -9.27 -10.59
C GLN A 261 20.45 -8.05 -11.44
N ARG A 262 19.55 -7.59 -12.32
CA ARG A 262 19.80 -6.36 -13.10
C ARG A 262 19.91 -5.14 -12.20
N THR A 263 19.05 -4.99 -11.19
CA THR A 263 19.09 -3.89 -10.23
C THR A 263 20.39 -3.90 -9.44
N ILE A 264 20.85 -5.09 -8.99
CA ILE A 264 22.15 -5.27 -8.32
C ILE A 264 23.30 -4.79 -9.21
N ASN A 265 23.30 -5.19 -10.47
CA ASN A 265 24.37 -4.80 -11.41
C ASN A 265 24.43 -3.28 -11.61
N ILE A 266 23.27 -2.64 -11.73
CA ILE A 266 23.19 -1.17 -11.83
C ILE A 266 23.65 -0.50 -10.54
N THR A 267 23.29 -1.06 -9.38
CA THR A 267 23.79 -0.58 -8.08
C THR A 267 25.32 -0.61 -8.02
N ARG A 268 25.93 -1.70 -8.50
CA ARG A 268 27.41 -1.82 -8.63
C ARG A 268 27.99 -0.75 -9.55
N ASP A 269 27.29 -0.41 -10.63
CA ASP A 269 27.75 0.59 -11.58
C ASP A 269 27.65 2.02 -11.01
N ILE A 270 26.56 2.33 -10.31
CA ILE A 270 26.34 3.63 -9.69
C ILE A 270 27.37 3.90 -8.60
N VAL A 271 27.66 2.92 -7.74
CA VAL A 271 28.56 3.11 -6.60
C VAL A 271 30.00 3.42 -7.04
N LYS A 272 30.40 3.09 -8.26
CA LYS A 272 31.72 3.47 -8.82
C LYS A 272 31.92 4.99 -8.85
N TYR A 273 30.84 5.75 -8.81
CA TYR A 273 30.87 7.22 -8.78
C TYR A 273 30.84 7.82 -7.37
N SER A 274 30.73 7.00 -6.33
CA SER A 274 30.95 7.45 -4.94
C SER A 274 32.42 7.34 -4.55
N THR A 275 32.89 8.26 -3.70
CA THR A 275 34.22 8.14 -3.05
C THR A 275 34.17 7.33 -1.76
N MET A 276 32.96 6.96 -1.29
CA MET A 276 32.76 6.09 -0.12
C MET A 276 33.18 4.65 -0.46
N LYS A 277 33.81 3.97 0.51
CA LYS A 277 34.36 2.63 0.30
C LYS A 277 33.45 1.49 0.78
N ASN A 278 32.33 1.82 1.40
CA ASN A 278 31.40 0.81 1.89
C ASN A 278 30.58 0.24 0.73
N ASP A 279 30.22 -1.02 0.84
CA ASP A 279 29.28 -1.63 -0.10
C ASP A 279 27.95 -0.87 -0.06
N PRO A 280 27.35 -0.59 -1.24
CA PRO A 280 26.06 0.08 -1.30
C PRO A 280 24.96 -0.82 -0.75
N ILE A 281 24.00 -0.22 -0.07
CA ILE A 281 22.81 -0.93 0.38
C ILE A 281 21.75 -0.89 -0.72
N LEU A 282 21.22 -2.06 -1.07
CA LEU A 282 20.08 -2.21 -1.96
C LEU A 282 18.86 -2.60 -1.14
N ILE A 283 17.89 -1.70 -1.05
CA ILE A 283 16.61 -1.94 -0.38
C ILE A 283 15.68 -2.65 -1.37
N VAL A 284 15.06 -3.75 -0.92
CA VAL A 284 14.21 -4.58 -1.78
C VAL A 284 12.96 -5.06 -1.05
N ASN A 285 11.82 -4.97 -1.74
CA ASN A 285 10.60 -5.70 -1.40
C ASN A 285 10.66 -7.07 -2.10
N VAL A 286 10.55 -8.14 -1.34
CA VAL A 286 10.78 -9.51 -1.83
C VAL A 286 9.52 -10.23 -2.31
N GLY A 287 8.35 -9.59 -2.22
CA GLY A 287 7.07 -10.20 -2.57
C GLY A 287 6.40 -10.94 -1.41
N GLY A 288 5.71 -12.04 -1.72
CA GLY A 288 5.02 -12.85 -0.69
C GLY A 288 3.60 -12.40 -0.39
N TRP A 289 2.89 -11.85 -1.35
CA TRP A 289 1.48 -11.48 -1.20
C TRP A 289 0.52 -12.60 -1.63
N SER A 290 -0.72 -12.50 -1.14
CA SER A 290 -1.86 -13.33 -1.49
C SER A 290 -3.10 -12.49 -1.77
N LYS A 291 -4.06 -13.06 -2.55
CA LYS A 291 -5.28 -12.32 -2.98
C LYS A 291 -6.50 -12.60 -2.10
N SER A 292 -6.55 -13.75 -1.44
CA SER A 292 -7.78 -14.24 -0.79
C SER A 292 -7.80 -14.08 0.73
N GLY A 293 -6.70 -13.71 1.35
CA GLY A 293 -6.50 -13.62 2.80
C GLY A 293 -5.04 -13.86 3.15
N PHE A 294 -4.69 -13.69 4.42
CA PHE A 294 -3.36 -14.04 4.90
C PHE A 294 -3.11 -15.56 4.79
N LEU A 295 -1.88 -15.90 4.44
CA LEU A 295 -1.42 -17.29 4.40
C LEU A 295 -1.35 -17.87 5.82
N ASN A 296 -1.57 -19.18 5.95
CA ASN A 296 -1.34 -19.87 7.21
C ASN A 296 0.17 -20.06 7.50
N GLU A 297 0.50 -20.50 8.72
CA GLU A 297 1.88 -20.63 9.18
C GLU A 297 2.74 -21.55 8.28
N ASN A 298 2.19 -22.68 7.82
CA ASN A 298 2.92 -23.62 6.95
C ASN A 298 3.21 -23.00 5.57
N GLU A 299 2.21 -22.32 5.00
CA GLU A 299 2.37 -21.62 3.73
C GLU A 299 3.42 -20.50 3.81
N LYS A 300 3.43 -19.74 4.91
CA LYS A 300 4.46 -18.72 5.16
C LYS A 300 5.85 -19.32 5.29
N LEU A 301 6.00 -20.44 6.02
CA LEU A 301 7.27 -21.14 6.15
C LEU A 301 7.81 -21.60 4.79
N GLU A 302 6.98 -22.16 3.91
CA GLU A 302 7.37 -22.51 2.55
C GLU A 302 7.81 -21.30 1.72
N LYS A 303 7.13 -20.17 1.86
CA LYS A 303 7.51 -18.91 1.21
C LYS A 303 8.87 -18.41 1.70
N TYR A 304 9.12 -18.40 3.01
CA TYR A 304 10.44 -18.01 3.55
C TYR A 304 11.56 -18.95 3.10
N LYS A 305 11.29 -20.25 2.99
CA LYS A 305 12.24 -21.23 2.44
C LYS A 305 12.56 -20.90 0.98
N LEU A 306 11.54 -20.72 0.15
CA LEU A 306 11.70 -20.36 -1.26
C LEU A 306 12.43 -19.02 -1.43
N LEU A 307 12.16 -18.04 -0.58
CA LEU A 307 12.89 -16.78 -0.55
C LEU A 307 14.38 -16.98 -0.32
N LYS A 308 14.74 -17.79 0.68
CA LYS A 308 16.13 -18.10 1.01
C LYS A 308 16.85 -18.78 -0.17
N GLU A 309 16.20 -19.74 -0.82
CA GLU A 309 16.70 -20.43 -2.02
C GLU A 309 16.87 -19.43 -3.18
N SER A 310 15.88 -18.57 -3.41
CA SER A 310 15.90 -17.57 -4.47
C SER A 310 17.03 -16.55 -4.29
N LEU A 311 17.25 -16.08 -3.08
CA LEU A 311 18.33 -15.14 -2.78
C LEU A 311 19.72 -15.79 -2.89
N ALA A 312 19.84 -17.08 -2.58
CA ALA A 312 21.10 -17.82 -2.73
C ALA A 312 21.54 -17.99 -4.19
N GLU A 313 20.63 -17.93 -5.15
CA GLU A 313 20.93 -18.02 -6.59
C GLU A 313 21.33 -16.66 -7.21
N ILE A 314 21.22 -15.57 -6.45
CA ILE A 314 21.47 -14.21 -6.93
C ILE A 314 22.89 -13.78 -6.53
N ASP A 315 23.69 -13.35 -7.51
CA ASP A 315 25.00 -12.76 -7.22
C ASP A 315 24.86 -11.32 -6.73
N HIS A 316 25.02 -11.14 -5.44
CA HIS A 316 25.01 -9.81 -4.81
C HIS A 316 26.35 -9.39 -4.20
N ASN A 317 27.47 -10.02 -4.60
CA ASN A 317 28.82 -9.65 -4.13
C ASN A 317 29.07 -8.15 -4.34
N GLY A 318 29.53 -7.46 -3.30
CA GLY A 318 29.74 -6.00 -3.31
C GLY A 318 28.47 -5.14 -3.27
N VAL A 319 27.33 -5.75 -2.92
CA VAL A 319 26.07 -5.04 -2.64
C VAL A 319 25.40 -5.69 -1.44
N GLU A 320 25.12 -4.91 -0.42
CA GLU A 320 24.39 -5.39 0.77
C GLU A 320 22.88 -5.30 0.53
N ILE A 321 22.19 -6.43 0.58
CA ILE A 321 20.73 -6.47 0.44
C ILE A 321 20.09 -6.21 1.80
N ALA A 322 19.24 -5.18 1.88
CA ALA A 322 18.37 -4.89 3.01
C ALA A 322 16.92 -5.13 2.62
N ILE A 323 16.27 -6.11 3.25
CA ILE A 323 14.88 -6.44 2.93
C ILE A 323 13.97 -5.50 3.72
N GLN A 324 13.07 -4.81 3.01
CA GLN A 324 12.18 -3.83 3.62
C GLN A 324 11.07 -4.50 4.44
N THR A 325 10.79 -3.96 5.62
CA THR A 325 9.58 -4.31 6.38
C THR A 325 8.34 -3.78 5.65
N MET A 326 7.28 -4.57 5.60
CA MET A 326 6.11 -4.30 4.77
C MET A 326 4.85 -4.10 5.63
N PRO A 327 3.89 -3.29 5.13
CA PRO A 327 2.58 -3.20 5.77
C PRO A 327 1.75 -4.46 5.47
N PRO A 328 0.72 -4.77 6.26
CA PRO A 328 -0.10 -5.97 6.05
C PRO A 328 -0.88 -5.94 4.73
N PHE A 329 -1.15 -4.74 4.20
CA PHE A 329 -1.85 -4.53 2.94
C PHE A 329 -0.98 -3.70 2.00
N PRO A 330 -0.50 -4.28 0.87
CA PRO A 330 0.28 -3.51 -0.10
C PRO A 330 -0.62 -2.44 -0.76
N TRP A 331 -0.09 -1.23 -0.92
CA TRP A 331 -0.82 -0.11 -1.54
C TRP A 331 -0.89 -0.18 -3.06
N HIS A 332 0.05 -0.81 -3.72
CA HIS A 332 -0.09 -1.14 -5.12
C HIS A 332 -1.28 -2.10 -5.27
N PHE A 333 -2.14 -1.88 -6.23
CA PHE A 333 -3.45 -2.54 -6.40
C PHE A 333 -4.53 -2.13 -5.40
N GLY A 334 -4.42 -0.96 -4.76
CA GLY A 334 -5.51 -0.42 -3.96
C GLY A 334 -5.83 -1.20 -2.68
N GLY A 335 -4.86 -1.94 -2.12
CA GLY A 335 -5.06 -2.71 -0.89
C GLY A 335 -5.91 -3.96 -1.06
N GLN A 336 -6.02 -4.48 -2.27
CA GLN A 336 -6.78 -5.71 -2.57
C GLN A 336 -5.98 -7.00 -2.36
N SER A 337 -4.77 -6.91 -1.84
CA SER A 337 -3.88 -8.03 -1.56
C SER A 337 -3.44 -8.02 -0.10
N PHE A 338 -2.87 -9.13 0.35
CA PHE A 338 -2.39 -9.33 1.70
C PHE A 338 -0.88 -9.58 1.66
N HIS A 339 -0.09 -8.83 2.39
CA HIS A 339 1.33 -9.09 2.55
C HIS A 339 1.56 -10.10 3.66
N ASN A 340 2.35 -11.13 3.40
CA ASN A 340 2.55 -12.24 4.34
C ASN A 340 3.98 -12.31 4.89
N LEU A 341 4.96 -11.75 4.17
CA LEU A 341 6.36 -11.77 4.57
C LEU A 341 6.81 -10.39 5.00
N PHE A 342 7.75 -10.34 5.94
CA PHE A 342 8.32 -9.10 6.48
C PHE A 342 7.28 -8.16 7.12
N VAL A 343 6.18 -8.73 7.64
CA VAL A 343 5.13 -8.02 8.39
C VAL A 343 5.09 -8.39 9.88
N ASP A 344 5.54 -9.59 10.25
CA ASP A 344 5.61 -10.05 11.64
C ASP A 344 7.06 -10.00 12.17
N PRO A 345 7.33 -9.35 13.31
CA PRO A 345 8.70 -9.15 13.82
C PRO A 345 9.41 -10.47 14.20
N TYR A 346 8.67 -11.46 14.68
CA TYR A 346 9.27 -12.76 15.07
C TYR A 346 9.69 -13.56 13.85
N GLU A 347 8.88 -13.56 12.80
CA GLU A 347 9.20 -14.21 11.52
C GLU A 347 10.40 -13.53 10.86
N ILE A 348 10.44 -12.18 10.86
CA ILE A 348 11.56 -11.38 10.34
C ILE A 348 12.85 -11.72 11.09
N ALA A 349 12.83 -11.67 12.43
CA ALA A 349 14.00 -11.97 13.25
C ALA A 349 14.51 -13.40 13.03
N LYS A 350 13.60 -14.37 12.92
CA LYS A 350 13.94 -15.78 12.62
C LYS A 350 14.62 -15.90 11.27
N PHE A 351 14.03 -15.32 10.22
CA PHE A 351 14.59 -15.35 8.88
C PHE A 351 15.99 -14.71 8.82
N CYS A 352 16.16 -13.53 9.39
CA CYS A 352 17.44 -12.83 9.42
C CYS A 352 18.52 -13.62 10.18
N LYS A 353 18.16 -14.22 11.32
CA LYS A 353 19.06 -15.07 12.12
C LYS A 353 19.54 -16.29 11.34
N GLU A 354 18.64 -16.92 10.58
CA GLU A 354 18.94 -18.15 9.82
C GLU A 354 19.63 -17.90 8.49
N SER A 355 19.41 -16.73 7.87
CA SER A 355 19.92 -16.42 6.52
C SER A 355 21.10 -15.46 6.52
N GLY A 356 21.26 -14.65 7.57
CA GLY A 356 22.28 -13.59 7.65
C GLY A 356 21.88 -12.28 6.96
N TYR A 357 20.76 -12.23 6.25
CA TYR A 357 20.28 -11.00 5.61
C TYR A 357 19.88 -9.93 6.64
N LYS A 358 19.93 -8.69 6.21
CA LYS A 358 19.60 -7.51 7.01
C LYS A 358 18.28 -6.89 6.58
N VAL A 359 17.79 -5.99 7.40
CA VAL A 359 16.48 -5.36 7.26
C VAL A 359 16.62 -3.86 7.05
N CYS A 360 15.89 -3.37 6.07
CA CYS A 360 15.48 -1.97 6.04
C CYS A 360 14.21 -1.83 6.88
N LEU A 361 14.33 -1.23 8.06
CA LEU A 361 13.17 -0.92 8.89
C LEU A 361 12.47 0.32 8.34
N ASP A 362 11.34 0.11 7.69
CA ASP A 362 10.41 1.20 7.37
C ASP A 362 9.46 1.40 8.54
N ILE A 363 9.59 2.56 9.22
CA ILE A 363 8.81 2.86 10.42
C ILE A 363 7.32 2.91 10.10
N SER A 364 6.94 3.53 8.99
CA SER A 364 5.54 3.67 8.60
C SER A 364 4.89 2.31 8.37
N HIS A 365 5.55 1.44 7.62
CA HIS A 365 5.09 0.08 7.34
C HIS A 365 5.00 -0.77 8.61
N SER A 366 6.02 -0.70 9.43
CA SER A 366 6.11 -1.48 10.67
C SER A 366 5.10 -1.04 11.71
N MET A 367 4.84 0.26 11.83
CA MET A 367 3.76 0.78 12.69
C MET A 367 2.37 0.33 12.21
N MET A 368 2.15 0.30 10.89
CA MET A 368 0.90 -0.23 10.33
C MET A 368 0.74 -1.72 10.65
N SER A 369 1.80 -2.50 10.52
CA SER A 369 1.80 -3.92 10.89
C SER A 369 1.57 -4.12 12.38
N ALA A 370 2.28 -3.41 13.24
CA ALA A 370 2.12 -3.49 14.69
C ALA A 370 0.67 -3.16 15.10
N ASN A 371 0.12 -2.06 14.57
CA ASN A 371 -1.26 -1.66 14.84
C ASN A 371 -2.28 -2.71 14.37
N PHE A 372 -2.12 -3.24 13.16
CA PHE A 372 -3.02 -4.26 12.61
C PHE A 372 -3.02 -5.54 13.44
N PHE A 373 -1.84 -6.02 13.84
CA PHE A 373 -1.67 -7.21 14.67
C PHE A 373 -1.82 -6.93 16.17
N LYS A 374 -2.18 -5.72 16.56
CA LYS A 374 -2.36 -5.27 17.96
C LYS A 374 -1.12 -5.51 18.82
N LYS A 375 0.04 -5.23 18.28
CA LYS A 375 1.34 -5.29 18.96
C LYS A 375 1.81 -3.88 19.32
N ASP A 376 2.53 -3.75 20.42
CA ASP A 376 3.25 -2.51 20.72
C ASP A 376 4.45 -2.36 19.78
N PHE A 377 4.56 -1.19 19.13
CA PHE A 377 5.61 -0.98 18.12
C PHE A 377 7.01 -1.00 18.71
N GLU A 378 7.23 -0.42 19.89
CA GLU A 378 8.57 -0.31 20.47
C GLU A 378 9.04 -1.66 21.01
N THR A 379 8.26 -2.29 21.88
CA THR A 379 8.66 -3.49 22.64
C THR A 379 8.39 -4.81 21.93
N GLU A 380 7.35 -4.88 21.09
CA GLU A 380 6.93 -6.13 20.43
C GLU A 380 7.23 -6.15 18.92
N PHE A 381 7.75 -5.05 18.36
CA PHE A 381 8.17 -5.00 16.97
C PHE A 381 9.62 -4.54 16.84
N TYR A 382 9.92 -3.30 17.20
CA TYR A 382 11.24 -2.69 17.01
C TYR A 382 12.34 -3.44 17.77
N ASP A 383 12.18 -3.70 19.07
CA ASP A 383 13.21 -4.35 19.89
C ASP A 383 13.57 -5.75 19.40
N ILE A 384 12.60 -6.46 18.80
CA ILE A 384 12.80 -7.81 18.26
C ILE A 384 13.67 -7.80 17.01
N ILE A 385 13.42 -6.83 16.08
CA ILE A 385 14.12 -6.80 14.78
C ILE A 385 15.37 -5.91 14.80
N TYR A 386 15.53 -5.03 15.78
CA TYR A 386 16.64 -4.08 15.87
C TYR A 386 18.04 -4.70 15.64
N PRO A 387 18.38 -5.90 16.14
CA PRO A 387 19.70 -6.51 15.89
C PRO A 387 20.00 -6.78 14.40
N TYR A 388 18.98 -6.80 13.57
CA TYR A 388 19.08 -7.13 12.14
C TYR A 388 18.94 -5.89 11.26
N VAL A 389 18.61 -4.73 11.83
CA VAL A 389 18.40 -3.47 11.08
C VAL A 389 19.76 -2.86 10.71
N ASN A 390 19.97 -2.63 9.42
CA ASN A 390 21.13 -1.89 8.91
C ASN A 390 20.73 -0.65 8.12
N TYR A 391 19.44 -0.45 7.86
CA TYR A 391 18.89 0.69 7.16
C TYR A 391 17.54 1.11 7.75
N LEU A 392 17.23 2.41 7.68
CA LEU A 392 16.02 2.97 8.28
C LEU A 392 15.33 3.90 7.28
N HIS A 393 14.04 3.64 7.02
CA HIS A 393 13.12 4.57 6.36
C HIS A 393 12.21 5.24 7.40
N ILE A 394 12.09 6.59 7.29
CA ILE A 394 11.30 7.42 8.22
C ILE A 394 10.21 8.15 7.42
#